data_9c4fd16ab3ce586f176f647a757c474e
#
_entry.id   9c4fd16ab3ce586f176f647a757c474e
#
_cell.length_a   1.000
_cell.length_b   1.000
_cell.length_c   1.000
_cell.angle_alpha   90.00
_cell.angle_beta   90.00
_cell.angle_gamma   90.00
#
_symmetry.space_group_name_H-M   'P 1'
#
loop_
_entity.id
_entity.type
_entity.pdbx_description
1 polymer ?
#
loop_
_entity_poly.entity_id
_entity_poly.type
_entity_poly.pdbx_seq_one_letter_code
_entity_poly.pdbx_strand_id
1 'polypeptide(L)'
;MQTTVLARTLVTASFMILAAAPALAQTPPAGGAMPTTPASGSFLAPVRATWDSTRNLVLGLVEAMPEDKWDFKPTPAVRSFREVVQHLVAENYLFFGRVVGESRGNPAQNLTARAELLQALRESYEYGVKAWEKLNEQNALELVEGRGGQKIQRWSNVLLAIQDNMNHYGNLVVYLRMNGVVPPRSAGR
;
A
#
# COMPACT_ATOMS: atom_id res chain seq x y z
N MET A 1 -14.02 -73.78 -12.96
CA MET A 1 -15.17 -73.09 -13.56
C MET A 1 -15.91 -72.34 -12.47
N GLN A 2 -15.69 -71.05 -12.34
CA GLN A 2 -16.42 -70.18 -11.41
C GLN A 2 -17.01 -69.06 -12.23
N THR A 3 -18.32 -69.03 -12.29
CA THR A 3 -19.14 -68.03 -13.00
C THR A 3 -19.37 -66.83 -12.11
N THR A 4 -18.84 -65.71 -12.53
CA THR A 4 -19.04 -64.42 -11.86
C THR A 4 -20.32 -63.76 -12.39
N VAL A 5 -21.29 -63.56 -11.51
CA VAL A 5 -22.55 -62.86 -11.79
C VAL A 5 -22.34 -61.37 -11.56
N LEU A 6 -22.47 -60.59 -12.66
CA LEU A 6 -22.48 -59.11 -12.61
C LEU A 6 -23.86 -58.60 -12.16
N ALA A 7 -23.94 -57.99 -10.99
CA ALA A 7 -25.14 -57.27 -10.55
C ALA A 7 -25.16 -55.88 -11.23
N ARG A 8 -26.16 -55.63 -12.04
CA ARG A 8 -26.44 -54.29 -12.61
C ARG A 8 -27.30 -53.50 -11.62
N THR A 9 -26.71 -52.43 -11.07
CA THR A 9 -27.44 -51.48 -10.23
C THR A 9 -28.10 -50.44 -11.13
N LEU A 10 -29.44 -50.43 -11.16
CA LEU A 10 -30.25 -49.40 -11.82
C LEU A 10 -30.23 -48.14 -10.91
N VAL A 11 -29.67 -47.07 -11.42
CA VAL A 11 -29.77 -45.73 -10.79
C VAL A 11 -31.00 -45.05 -11.40
N THR A 12 -32.06 -44.94 -10.62
CA THR A 12 -33.25 -44.13 -10.97
C THR A 12 -32.95 -42.67 -10.68
N ALA A 13 -32.80 -41.86 -11.71
CA ALA A 13 -32.72 -40.41 -11.61
C ALA A 13 -34.10 -39.81 -11.36
N SER A 14 -34.36 -39.36 -10.16
CA SER A 14 -35.55 -38.54 -9.84
C SER A 14 -35.36 -37.11 -10.32
N PHE A 15 -36.09 -36.74 -11.37
CA PHE A 15 -36.18 -35.36 -11.81
C PHE A 15 -37.09 -34.57 -10.84
N MET A 16 -36.50 -33.69 -10.00
CA MET A 16 -37.24 -32.67 -9.29
C MET A 16 -37.57 -31.53 -10.26
N ILE A 17 -38.83 -31.38 -10.59
CA ILE A 17 -39.34 -30.20 -11.30
C ILE A 17 -39.42 -29.06 -10.29
N LEU A 18 -38.46 -28.14 -10.35
CA LEU A 18 -38.47 -26.90 -9.58
C LEU A 18 -39.46 -25.93 -10.23
N ALA A 19 -40.65 -25.74 -9.61
CA ALA A 19 -41.59 -24.78 -10.09
C ALA A 19 -41.02 -23.36 -9.89
N ALA A 20 -40.75 -22.65 -10.98
CA ALA A 20 -40.34 -21.25 -10.94
C ALA A 20 -41.50 -20.39 -10.46
N ALA A 21 -41.40 -19.83 -9.25
CA ALA A 21 -42.26 -18.77 -8.78
C ALA A 21 -42.09 -17.50 -9.65
N PRO A 22 -43.13 -16.76 -9.99
CA PRO A 22 -43.00 -15.53 -10.75
C PRO A 22 -42.20 -14.53 -9.90
N ALA A 23 -41.09 -14.06 -10.41
CA ALA A 23 -40.32 -12.96 -9.83
C ALA A 23 -41.22 -11.71 -9.87
N LEU A 24 -41.64 -11.24 -8.70
CA LEU A 24 -42.24 -9.92 -8.57
C LEU A 24 -41.17 -8.90 -9.01
N ALA A 25 -41.42 -8.24 -10.13
CA ALA A 25 -40.58 -7.15 -10.60
C ALA A 25 -40.59 -6.05 -9.53
N GLN A 26 -39.54 -5.95 -8.76
CA GLN A 26 -39.33 -4.81 -7.88
C GLN A 26 -39.08 -3.60 -8.76
N THR A 27 -40.01 -2.69 -8.82
CA THR A 27 -39.78 -1.35 -9.37
C THR A 27 -38.61 -0.73 -8.59
N PRO A 28 -37.52 -0.31 -9.27
CA PRO A 28 -36.46 0.40 -8.58
C PRO A 28 -37.07 1.66 -7.91
N PRO A 29 -36.65 2.01 -6.68
CA PRO A 29 -37.08 3.24 -6.06
C PRO A 29 -36.75 4.39 -7.02
N ALA A 30 -37.75 5.29 -7.20
CA ALA A 30 -37.62 6.47 -8.01
C ALA A 30 -36.32 7.17 -7.62
N GLY A 31 -35.43 7.34 -8.61
CA GLY A 31 -34.09 7.84 -8.39
C GLY A 31 -34.10 9.16 -7.66
N GLY A 32 -33.68 9.11 -6.41
CA GLY A 32 -33.20 10.31 -5.74
C GLY A 32 -32.02 10.81 -6.59
N ALA A 33 -32.17 11.98 -7.20
CA ALA A 33 -31.07 12.62 -7.91
C ALA A 33 -29.88 12.67 -6.94
N MET A 34 -28.81 11.99 -7.30
CA MET A 34 -27.53 12.15 -6.62
C MET A 34 -27.24 13.65 -6.58
N PRO A 35 -26.90 14.22 -5.42
CA PRO A 35 -26.57 15.63 -5.38
C PRO A 35 -25.43 15.88 -6.35
N THR A 36 -25.71 16.59 -7.43
CA THR A 36 -24.76 17.00 -8.47
C THR A 36 -23.99 18.24 -8.09
N THR A 37 -23.83 18.51 -6.79
CA THR A 37 -22.88 19.54 -6.37
C THR A 37 -21.50 18.91 -6.43
N PRO A 38 -20.63 19.30 -7.38
CA PRO A 38 -19.24 18.91 -7.30
C PRO A 38 -18.75 19.44 -5.96
N ALA A 39 -18.25 18.56 -5.12
CA ALA A 39 -17.49 18.98 -3.95
C ALA A 39 -16.41 19.94 -4.49
N SER A 40 -16.51 21.22 -4.18
CA SER A 40 -15.58 22.28 -4.61
C SER A 40 -14.28 22.18 -3.81
N GLY A 41 -13.66 20.99 -3.82
CA GLY A 41 -12.42 20.69 -3.14
C GLY A 41 -11.48 19.93 -4.07
N SER A 42 -10.21 20.22 -4.00
CA SER A 42 -9.17 19.51 -4.70
C SER A 42 -9.21 18.02 -4.33
N PHE A 43 -9.27 17.11 -5.32
CA PHE A 43 -9.16 15.67 -5.08
C PHE A 43 -7.77 15.28 -4.55
N LEU A 44 -6.77 16.13 -4.71
CA LEU A 44 -5.42 15.93 -4.19
C LEU A 44 -5.35 16.18 -2.68
N ALA A 45 -6.23 17.00 -2.11
CA ALA A 45 -6.18 17.37 -0.69
C ALA A 45 -6.27 16.14 0.26
N PRO A 46 -7.24 15.22 0.12
CA PRO A 46 -7.30 14.01 0.96
C PRO A 46 -6.11 13.07 0.73
N VAL A 47 -5.58 13.00 -0.48
CA VAL A 47 -4.38 12.20 -0.79
C VAL A 47 -3.15 12.79 -0.10
N ARG A 48 -3.01 14.13 -0.10
CA ARG A 48 -1.96 14.84 0.62
C ARG A 48 -2.03 14.58 2.12
N ALA A 49 -3.20 14.70 2.72
CA ALA A 49 -3.40 14.42 4.15
C ALA A 49 -3.04 12.97 4.50
N THR A 50 -3.37 12.01 3.61
CA THR A 50 -3.00 10.60 3.79
C THR A 50 -1.48 10.42 3.73
N TRP A 51 -0.79 11.08 2.79
CA TRP A 51 0.67 11.05 2.72
C TRP A 51 1.32 11.61 3.99
N ASP A 52 0.87 12.79 4.46
CA ASP A 52 1.41 13.42 5.67
C ASP A 52 1.23 12.53 6.91
N SER A 53 0.08 11.86 7.03
CA SER A 53 -0.17 10.87 8.08
C SER A 53 0.77 9.66 7.95
N THR A 54 0.93 9.11 6.73
CA THR A 54 1.79 7.95 6.44
C THR A 54 3.23 8.24 6.83
N ARG A 55 3.77 9.38 6.40
CA ARG A 55 5.11 9.85 6.76
C ARG A 55 5.34 9.86 8.26
N ASN A 56 4.43 10.47 9.02
CA ASN A 56 4.55 10.59 10.47
C ASN A 56 4.49 9.21 11.16
N LEU A 57 3.64 8.31 10.68
CA LEU A 57 3.52 6.95 11.20
C LEU A 57 4.81 6.15 11.01
N VAL A 58 5.39 6.20 9.81
CA VAL A 58 6.63 5.46 9.49
C VAL A 58 7.81 6.02 10.25
N LEU A 59 7.98 7.35 10.28
CA LEU A 59 9.06 8.00 11.05
C LEU A 59 9.01 7.61 12.51
N GLY A 60 7.81 7.67 13.14
CA GLY A 60 7.66 7.29 14.54
C GLY A 60 8.07 5.84 14.83
N LEU A 61 7.80 4.89 13.91
CA LEU A 61 8.25 3.49 14.07
C LEU A 61 9.77 3.36 13.94
N VAL A 62 10.36 4.04 12.94
CA VAL A 62 11.80 3.96 12.69
C VAL A 62 12.59 4.57 13.86
N GLU A 63 12.10 5.68 14.40
CA GLU A 63 12.71 6.32 15.59
C GLU A 63 12.60 5.49 16.86
N ALA A 64 11.52 4.71 17.01
CA ALA A 64 11.28 3.90 18.20
C ALA A 64 12.17 2.65 18.26
N MET A 65 12.78 2.19 17.16
CA MET A 65 13.62 1.00 17.15
C MET A 65 14.97 1.30 17.83
N PRO A 66 15.35 0.53 18.88
CA PRO A 66 16.67 0.65 19.48
C PRO A 66 17.80 0.40 18.48
N GLU A 67 18.92 1.11 18.63
CA GLU A 67 20.02 1.07 17.66
C GLU A 67 20.63 -0.32 17.52
N ASP A 68 20.78 -1.05 18.63
CA ASP A 68 21.31 -2.41 18.67
C ASP A 68 20.40 -3.44 17.99
N LYS A 69 19.18 -3.06 17.59
CA LYS A 69 18.18 -3.92 16.92
C LYS A 69 18.03 -3.61 15.42
N TRP A 70 18.79 -2.69 14.87
CA TRP A 70 18.64 -2.30 13.47
C TRP A 70 19.03 -3.40 12.48
N ASP A 71 19.88 -4.35 12.86
CA ASP A 71 20.25 -5.49 12.02
C ASP A 71 19.36 -6.73 12.25
N PHE A 72 18.33 -6.61 13.10
CA PHE A 72 17.39 -7.69 13.35
C PHE A 72 16.63 -8.08 12.09
N LYS A 73 16.54 -9.40 11.85
CA LYS A 73 15.75 -10.05 10.79
C LYS A 73 14.82 -11.07 11.43
N PRO A 74 13.51 -11.02 11.18
CA PRO A 74 12.58 -12.08 11.62
C PRO A 74 12.97 -13.46 11.11
N THR A 75 13.42 -13.55 9.87
CA THR A 75 13.98 -14.76 9.25
C THR A 75 15.12 -14.37 8.28
N PRO A 76 16.02 -15.30 7.92
CA PRO A 76 17.08 -15.02 6.94
C PRO A 76 16.59 -14.57 5.57
N ALA A 77 15.36 -14.95 5.20
CA ALA A 77 14.78 -14.68 3.89
C ALA A 77 14.22 -13.26 3.72
N VAL A 78 14.09 -12.49 4.81
CA VAL A 78 13.55 -11.13 4.77
C VAL A 78 14.63 -10.08 5.01
N ARG A 79 14.34 -8.82 4.66
CA ARG A 79 15.21 -7.68 4.95
C ARG A 79 15.41 -7.50 6.45
N SER A 80 16.57 -7.00 6.87
CA SER A 80 16.73 -6.46 8.23
C SER A 80 15.93 -5.17 8.39
N PHE A 81 15.76 -4.72 9.64
CA PHE A 81 15.13 -3.43 9.90
C PHE A 81 15.85 -2.29 9.16
N ARG A 82 17.19 -2.27 9.21
CA ARG A 82 18.05 -1.35 8.46
C ARG A 82 17.76 -1.39 6.96
N GLU A 83 17.75 -2.57 6.37
CA GLU A 83 17.50 -2.76 4.93
C GLU A 83 16.09 -2.32 4.52
N VAL A 84 15.09 -2.40 5.42
CA VAL A 84 13.75 -1.84 5.18
C VAL A 84 13.81 -0.31 5.15
N VAL A 85 14.55 0.33 6.07
CA VAL A 85 14.71 1.79 6.07
C VAL A 85 15.43 2.28 4.82
N GLN A 86 16.51 1.60 4.40
CA GLN A 86 17.20 1.92 3.14
C GLN A 86 16.27 1.80 1.92
N HIS A 87 15.41 0.80 1.91
CA HIS A 87 14.43 0.59 0.86
C HIS A 87 13.38 1.71 0.83
N LEU A 88 12.84 2.11 1.98
CA LEU A 88 11.89 3.23 2.07
C LEU A 88 12.48 4.53 1.52
N VAL A 89 13.74 4.83 1.80
CA VAL A 89 14.43 5.99 1.22
C VAL A 89 14.47 5.90 -0.31
N ALA A 90 14.86 4.74 -0.84
CA ALA A 90 14.94 4.52 -2.29
C ALA A 90 13.57 4.69 -2.98
N GLU A 91 12.52 4.07 -2.43
CA GLU A 91 11.18 4.10 -3.01
C GLU A 91 10.57 5.51 -2.95
N ASN A 92 10.80 6.27 -1.87
CA ASN A 92 10.37 7.66 -1.79
C ASN A 92 11.00 8.51 -2.92
N TYR A 93 12.32 8.40 -3.14
CA TYR A 93 12.97 9.11 -4.24
C TYR A 93 12.50 8.62 -5.61
N LEU A 94 12.22 7.33 -5.77
CA LEU A 94 11.73 6.76 -7.01
C LEU A 94 10.35 7.30 -7.37
N PHE A 95 9.37 7.18 -6.46
CA PHE A 95 8.00 7.58 -6.75
C PHE A 95 7.87 9.09 -6.89
N PHE A 96 8.44 9.87 -5.98
CA PHE A 96 8.38 11.32 -6.08
C PHE A 96 9.25 11.89 -7.20
N GLY A 97 10.34 11.22 -7.56
CA GLY A 97 11.11 11.53 -8.76
C GLY A 97 10.23 11.46 -10.02
N ARG A 98 9.40 10.43 -10.16
CA ARG A 98 8.43 10.31 -11.26
C ARG A 98 7.35 11.39 -11.24
N VAL A 99 6.94 11.85 -10.04
CA VAL A 99 6.02 13.00 -9.92
C VAL A 99 6.61 14.26 -10.52
N VAL A 100 7.89 14.51 -10.32
CA VAL A 100 8.56 15.75 -10.77
C VAL A 100 9.36 15.59 -12.07
N GLY A 101 9.42 14.38 -12.64
CA GLY A 101 10.19 14.09 -13.86
C GLY A 101 11.70 14.00 -13.63
N GLU A 102 12.12 13.66 -12.40
CA GLU A 102 13.53 13.49 -12.02
C GLU A 102 13.84 12.02 -11.76
N SER A 103 15.05 11.58 -12.10
CA SER A 103 15.57 10.26 -11.68
C SER A 103 16.62 10.46 -10.61
N ARG A 104 16.38 9.88 -9.43
CA ARG A 104 17.34 9.88 -8.32
C ARG A 104 17.65 8.47 -7.91
N GLY A 105 18.94 8.20 -7.64
CA GLY A 105 19.37 6.92 -7.10
C GLY A 105 18.98 6.76 -5.63
N ASN A 106 19.43 5.67 -5.00
CA ASN A 106 19.25 5.43 -3.59
C ASN A 106 20.43 6.01 -2.78
N PRO A 107 20.32 7.19 -2.15
CA PRO A 107 21.40 7.77 -1.37
C PRO A 107 21.70 6.98 -0.08
N ALA A 108 20.76 6.14 0.36
CA ALA A 108 20.91 5.34 1.58
C ALA A 108 21.53 3.96 1.35
N GLN A 109 21.84 3.58 0.10
CA GLN A 109 22.25 2.21 -0.24
C GLN A 109 23.42 1.70 0.59
N ASN A 110 24.40 2.55 0.90
CA ASN A 110 25.62 2.19 1.61
C ASN A 110 25.69 2.77 3.04
N LEU A 111 24.62 3.43 3.50
CA LEU A 111 24.57 3.98 4.87
C LEU A 111 24.36 2.87 5.88
N THR A 112 25.17 2.84 6.93
CA THR A 112 25.09 1.85 8.00
C THR A 112 24.78 2.47 9.37
N ALA A 113 25.16 3.72 9.60
CA ALA A 113 24.89 4.41 10.85
C ALA A 113 23.40 4.78 10.98
N ARG A 114 22.82 4.51 12.15
CA ARG A 114 21.41 4.82 12.45
C ARG A 114 21.09 6.30 12.19
N ALA A 115 21.95 7.20 12.66
CA ALA A 115 21.72 8.63 12.54
C ALA A 115 21.67 9.08 11.06
N GLU A 116 22.58 8.59 10.23
CA GLU A 116 22.63 8.89 8.80
C GLU A 116 21.39 8.35 8.06
N LEU A 117 20.95 7.15 8.40
CA LEU A 117 19.75 6.54 7.80
C LEU A 117 18.47 7.27 8.20
N LEU A 118 18.35 7.69 9.48
CA LEU A 118 17.23 8.53 9.92
C LEU A 118 17.21 9.87 9.19
N GLN A 119 18.39 10.48 9.01
CA GLN A 119 18.50 11.72 8.25
C GLN A 119 18.10 11.53 6.78
N ALA A 120 18.63 10.50 6.13
CA ALA A 120 18.29 10.18 4.74
C ALA A 120 16.78 9.89 4.57
N LEU A 121 16.15 9.20 5.54
CA LEU A 121 14.72 8.96 5.52
C LEU A 121 13.93 10.28 5.64
N ARG A 122 14.29 11.17 6.56
CA ARG A 122 13.66 12.49 6.68
C ARG A 122 13.82 13.30 5.40
N GLU A 123 15.02 13.33 4.81
CA GLU A 123 15.28 14.04 3.55
C GLU A 123 14.45 13.47 2.38
N SER A 124 14.25 12.16 2.33
CA SER A 124 13.39 11.53 1.32
C SER A 124 11.93 11.95 1.47
N TYR A 125 11.44 12.15 2.68
CA TYR A 125 10.10 12.70 2.94
C TYR A 125 10.00 14.18 2.59
N GLU A 126 11.02 14.97 2.89
CA GLU A 126 11.06 16.40 2.49
C GLU A 126 11.11 16.54 0.95
N TYR A 127 11.79 15.63 0.26
CA TYR A 127 11.73 15.55 -1.19
C TYR A 127 10.29 15.29 -1.67
N GLY A 128 9.56 14.40 -1.02
CA GLY A 128 8.14 14.17 -1.29
C GLY A 128 7.29 15.43 -1.06
N VAL A 129 7.54 16.19 0.01
CA VAL A 129 6.85 17.48 0.27
C VAL A 129 7.08 18.45 -0.89
N LYS A 130 8.33 18.63 -1.33
CA LYS A 130 8.67 19.51 -2.47
C LYS A 130 8.05 19.04 -3.79
N ALA A 131 7.92 17.74 -3.98
CA ALA A 131 7.22 17.18 -5.15
C ALA A 131 5.73 17.52 -5.13
N TRP A 132 5.10 17.52 -3.96
CA TRP A 132 3.71 17.94 -3.79
C TRP A 132 3.49 19.42 -4.16
N GLU A 133 4.44 20.32 -3.89
CA GLU A 133 4.34 21.74 -4.25
C GLU A 133 4.28 21.94 -5.77
N LYS A 134 4.85 21.01 -6.55
CA LYS A 134 4.81 21.01 -8.01
C LYS A 134 3.58 20.31 -8.60
N LEU A 135 2.78 19.61 -7.78
CA LEU A 135 1.61 18.86 -8.21
C LEU A 135 0.35 19.72 -8.05
N ASN A 136 -0.44 19.82 -9.12
CA ASN A 136 -1.74 20.47 -9.14
C ASN A 136 -2.75 19.64 -9.94
N GLU A 137 -4.03 20.01 -9.93
CA GLU A 137 -5.09 19.23 -10.58
C GLU A 137 -4.93 19.13 -12.10
N GLN A 138 -4.32 20.12 -12.74
CA GLN A 138 -4.11 20.14 -14.18
C GLN A 138 -3.03 19.11 -14.57
N ASN A 139 -1.87 19.16 -13.90
CA ASN A 139 -0.76 18.26 -14.22
C ASN A 139 -0.87 16.87 -13.56
N ALA A 140 -1.71 16.72 -12.55
CA ALA A 140 -1.90 15.44 -11.86
C ALA A 140 -2.39 14.32 -12.79
N LEU A 141 -3.19 14.65 -13.78
CA LEU A 141 -3.78 13.70 -14.74
C LEU A 141 -2.87 13.41 -15.94
N GLU A 142 -1.76 14.13 -16.10
CA GLU A 142 -0.79 13.85 -17.16
C GLU A 142 -0.19 12.46 -17.00
N LEU A 143 0.03 11.78 -18.12
CA LEU A 143 0.65 10.46 -18.15
C LEU A 143 2.18 10.59 -18.02
N VAL A 144 2.71 10.00 -16.98
CA VAL A 144 4.14 9.90 -16.70
C VAL A 144 4.55 8.43 -16.53
N GLU A 145 5.84 8.18 -16.37
CA GLU A 145 6.34 6.85 -16.08
C GLU A 145 5.85 6.36 -14.71
N GLY A 146 5.34 5.14 -14.68
CA GLY A 146 4.94 4.42 -13.48
C GLY A 146 5.84 3.20 -13.23
N ARG A 147 5.40 2.32 -12.37
CA ARG A 147 6.10 1.08 -12.06
C ARG A 147 6.20 0.19 -13.31
N GLY A 148 7.39 -0.36 -13.58
CA GLY A 148 7.61 -1.25 -14.73
C GLY A 148 7.51 -0.56 -16.10
N GLY A 149 7.69 0.76 -16.18
CA GLY A 149 7.67 1.52 -17.43
C GLY A 149 6.28 1.81 -17.99
N GLN A 150 5.21 1.40 -17.29
CA GLN A 150 3.84 1.72 -17.69
C GLN A 150 3.58 3.22 -17.63
N LYS A 151 2.69 3.73 -18.48
CA LYS A 151 2.22 5.12 -18.38
C LYS A 151 1.01 5.18 -17.46
N ILE A 152 1.13 5.95 -16.39
CA ILE A 152 0.08 6.19 -15.40
C ILE A 152 -0.09 7.68 -15.15
N GLN A 153 -1.23 8.08 -14.61
CA GLN A 153 -1.44 9.45 -14.20
C GLN A 153 -0.40 9.85 -13.14
N ARG A 154 0.14 11.07 -13.23
CA ARG A 154 1.22 11.56 -12.35
C ARG A 154 0.92 11.38 -10.88
N TRP A 155 -0.29 11.73 -10.42
CA TRP A 155 -0.69 11.57 -9.03
C TRP A 155 -0.72 10.11 -8.54
N SER A 156 -0.88 9.14 -9.45
CA SER A 156 -0.87 7.72 -9.08
C SER A 156 0.47 7.27 -8.50
N ASN A 157 1.59 7.94 -8.85
CA ASN A 157 2.88 7.67 -8.21
C ASN A 157 2.87 8.03 -6.72
N VAL A 158 2.08 9.02 -6.30
CA VAL A 158 1.90 9.34 -4.87
C VAL A 158 1.14 8.22 -4.16
N LEU A 159 0.09 7.66 -4.79
CA LEU A 159 -0.61 6.50 -4.24
C LEU A 159 0.32 5.29 -4.09
N LEU A 160 1.19 5.06 -5.07
CA LEU A 160 2.19 4.00 -4.99
C LEU A 160 3.18 4.24 -3.83
N ALA A 161 3.61 5.49 -3.62
CA ALA A 161 4.44 5.84 -2.46
C ALA A 161 3.72 5.58 -1.12
N ILE A 162 2.44 5.97 -1.01
CA ILE A 162 1.63 5.70 0.20
C ILE A 162 1.48 4.19 0.42
N GLN A 163 1.14 3.45 -0.63
CA GLN A 163 0.95 1.99 -0.57
C GLN A 163 2.21 1.28 -0.11
N ASP A 164 3.37 1.63 -0.68
CA ASP A 164 4.65 1.03 -0.33
C ASP A 164 5.04 1.34 1.11
N ASN A 165 4.95 2.61 1.51
CA ASN A 165 5.23 3.03 2.87
C ASN A 165 4.32 2.32 3.90
N MET A 166 3.01 2.17 3.61
CA MET A 166 2.07 1.51 4.52
C MET A 166 2.27 -0.01 4.56
N ASN A 167 2.69 -0.63 3.46
CA ASN A 167 3.11 -2.04 3.46
C ASN A 167 4.31 -2.25 4.41
N HIS A 168 5.32 -1.40 4.30
CA HIS A 168 6.49 -1.45 5.18
C HIS A 168 6.20 -1.00 6.61
N TYR A 169 5.26 -0.07 6.82
CA TYR A 169 4.76 0.26 8.15
C TYR A 169 4.26 -1.01 8.88
N GLY A 170 3.43 -1.81 8.21
CA GLY A 170 2.94 -3.08 8.78
C GLY A 170 4.08 -4.02 9.16
N ASN A 171 5.08 -4.17 8.29
CA ASN A 171 6.27 -4.98 8.58
C ASN A 171 7.04 -4.44 9.79
N LEU A 172 7.33 -3.13 9.82
CA LEU A 172 8.07 -2.48 10.91
C LEU A 172 7.36 -2.62 12.27
N VAL A 173 6.03 -2.59 12.31
CA VAL A 173 5.24 -2.88 13.53
C VAL A 173 5.57 -4.27 14.08
N VAL A 174 5.67 -5.28 13.22
CA VAL A 174 6.03 -6.64 13.62
C VAL A 174 7.47 -6.68 14.14
N TYR A 175 8.42 -6.01 13.46
CA TYR A 175 9.82 -5.96 13.88
C TYR A 175 9.97 -5.34 15.27
N LEU A 176 9.29 -4.23 15.55
CA LEU A 176 9.30 -3.60 16.88
C LEU A 176 8.80 -4.58 17.93
N ARG A 177 7.64 -5.19 17.73
CA ARG A 177 7.03 -6.11 18.69
C ARG A 177 7.89 -7.33 18.96
N MET A 178 8.54 -7.91 17.95
CA MET A 178 9.47 -9.03 18.11
C MET A 178 10.70 -8.66 18.93
N ASN A 179 11.03 -7.36 19.04
CA ASN A 179 12.10 -6.82 19.88
C ASN A 179 11.59 -6.20 21.20
N GLY A 180 10.34 -6.48 21.60
CA GLY A 180 9.76 -6.02 22.85
C GLY A 180 9.40 -4.51 22.86
N VAL A 181 9.41 -3.85 21.70
CA VAL A 181 9.09 -2.43 21.57
C VAL A 181 7.62 -2.26 21.23
N VAL A 182 6.90 -1.48 22.03
CA VAL A 182 5.51 -1.11 21.74
C VAL A 182 5.50 -0.04 20.65
N PRO A 183 4.84 -0.28 19.49
CA PRO A 183 4.75 0.72 18.45
C PRO A 183 4.07 2.01 18.95
N PRO A 184 4.53 3.22 18.58
CA PRO A 184 4.02 4.49 19.11
C PRO A 184 2.50 4.64 19.02
N ARG A 185 1.88 4.22 17.92
CA ARG A 185 0.40 4.25 17.74
C ARG A 185 -0.35 3.33 18.69
N SER A 186 0.32 2.35 19.29
CA SER A 186 -0.27 1.41 20.24
C SER A 186 0.05 1.77 21.71
N ALA A 187 0.93 2.73 21.94
CA ALA A 187 1.25 3.25 23.26
C ALA A 187 0.02 4.00 23.83
N GLY A 188 -0.44 3.60 25.00
CA GLY A 188 -1.61 4.21 25.65
C GLY A 188 -2.95 3.52 25.40
N ARG A 189 -2.95 2.30 24.81
CA ARG A 189 -4.14 1.44 24.72
C ARG A 189 -4.12 0.36 25.77
#